data_b51444a2fa0159363d2bddce17a540cd
#
_entry.id   b51444a2fa0159363d2bddce17a540cd
#
_cell.length_a   1.000
_cell.length_b   1.000
_cell.length_c   1.000
_cell.angle_alpha   90.00
_cell.angle_beta   90.00
_cell.angle_gamma   90.00
#
_symmetry.space_group_name_H-M   'P 1'
#
loop_
_entity.id
_entity.type
_entity.pdbx_description
1 polymer ?
#
loop_
_entity_poly.entity_id
_entity_poly.type
_entity_poly.pdbx_seq_one_letter_code
_entity_poly.pdbx_strand_id
1 'polypeptide(L)'
;MSSIKINWRRLIVNRILITAVAIIAQAAWVVVSIFALAEYSQPMSILLRIISLVAVLFIIGKEDNSSYKIVWIILIMLLPFFGGILYIFAGNKKPSKHMNMQINNTKEKYLTLLEDSPAADELERRNKRVSGICSYVRSKSGYPVYSGTEVTYYPFGERMFEDMMKAIKKAEHFIFIEYFIIRPGVMWNSMLEVLVQKANEGVEIKIIYDDMGCVALLPPGYFKQLEKLSPNIKCIAFNPVVPFLSLVMNNRDHRKILVVDGHTGFNGGINLSDEYINVTSPYGTWKDTGLRLRGEAVINLTEMFMEMWHTFRDTDAKVDMEKYSPSLYGPEYHSDGFIQPFYDSPLDDETISANVYADIVNCAQDYVYIFTPYLILDDTMKNALCLAAKRGVDVRIVTPGIPDKKIIYRLTRANYKPLLKAGVRIYEYTPGFIHAKSFVSDDKIGVVGTINLDYRSLFLHFECGTLMYGSSAVESLKKDHITTMDQSREITLDNIRDYYHGTMFDALLRVIAPLL
;
A
#
# COMPACT_ATOMS: atom_id res chain seq x y z
N MET A 1 6.71 -38.06 -16.05
CA MET A 1 5.83 -36.93 -15.73
C MET A 1 5.83 -35.96 -16.88
N SER A 2 4.77 -35.88 -17.66
CA SER A 2 4.66 -34.96 -18.80
C SER A 2 4.46 -33.55 -18.29
N SER A 3 5.43 -32.67 -18.52
CA SER A 3 5.29 -31.25 -18.24
C SER A 3 4.18 -30.70 -19.13
N ILE A 4 3.02 -30.41 -18.55
CA ILE A 4 1.99 -29.59 -19.21
C ILE A 4 2.57 -28.18 -19.36
N LYS A 5 3.19 -27.93 -20.52
CA LYS A 5 3.59 -26.57 -20.91
C LYS A 5 2.33 -25.77 -21.19
N ILE A 6 1.74 -25.19 -20.14
CA ILE A 6 0.66 -24.22 -20.28
C ILE A 6 1.24 -23.00 -20.98
N ASN A 7 0.67 -22.61 -22.11
CA ASN A 7 1.11 -21.43 -22.85
C ASN A 7 0.58 -20.17 -22.16
N TRP A 8 1.23 -19.79 -21.08
CA TRP A 8 0.90 -18.71 -20.15
C TRP A 8 0.68 -17.36 -20.86
N ARG A 9 1.51 -17.08 -21.89
CA ARG A 9 1.39 -15.83 -22.67
C ARG A 9 0.04 -15.71 -23.36
N ARG A 10 -0.52 -16.80 -23.88
CA ARG A 10 -1.79 -16.81 -24.62
C ARG A 10 -3.00 -16.58 -23.69
N LEU A 11 -2.94 -17.08 -22.45
CA LEU A 11 -3.99 -16.90 -21.44
C LEU A 11 -3.97 -15.49 -20.85
N ILE A 12 -2.79 -14.94 -20.59
CA ILE A 12 -2.62 -13.57 -20.09
C ILE A 12 -3.08 -12.55 -21.13
N VAL A 13 -2.66 -12.71 -22.40
CA VAL A 13 -3.07 -11.84 -23.51
C VAL A 13 -4.59 -11.86 -23.70
N ASN A 14 -5.23 -13.04 -23.61
CA ASN A 14 -6.69 -13.10 -23.71
C ASN A 14 -7.41 -12.34 -22.59
N ARG A 15 -6.90 -12.40 -21.35
CA ARG A 15 -7.49 -11.69 -20.20
C ARG A 15 -7.33 -10.17 -20.34
N ILE A 16 -6.15 -9.71 -20.69
CA ILE A 16 -5.87 -8.28 -20.96
C ILE A 16 -6.71 -7.80 -22.13
N LEU A 17 -6.78 -8.57 -23.22
CA LEU A 17 -7.56 -8.22 -24.40
C LEU A 17 -9.05 -8.09 -24.07
N ILE A 18 -9.63 -9.04 -23.33
CA ILE A 18 -11.03 -9.00 -22.92
C ILE A 18 -11.29 -7.76 -22.06
N THR A 19 -10.42 -7.47 -21.09
CA THR A 19 -10.55 -6.28 -20.23
C THR A 19 -10.41 -4.99 -21.03
N ALA A 20 -9.45 -4.91 -21.95
CA ALA A 20 -9.25 -3.74 -22.82
C ALA A 20 -10.44 -3.53 -23.75
N VAL A 21 -10.97 -4.58 -24.37
CA VAL A 21 -12.17 -4.52 -25.25
C VAL A 21 -13.39 -4.06 -24.44
N ALA A 22 -13.55 -4.57 -23.21
CA ALA A 22 -14.62 -4.14 -22.33
C ALA A 22 -14.55 -2.65 -21.97
N ILE A 23 -13.35 -2.15 -21.66
CA ILE A 23 -13.13 -0.73 -21.37
C ILE A 23 -13.40 0.14 -22.61
N ILE A 24 -12.92 -0.28 -23.79
CA ILE A 24 -13.16 0.43 -25.06
C ILE A 24 -14.65 0.44 -25.39
N ALA A 25 -15.37 -0.68 -25.23
CA ALA A 25 -16.80 -0.77 -25.46
C ALA A 25 -17.59 0.14 -24.50
N GLN A 26 -17.18 0.22 -23.21
CA GLN A 26 -17.76 1.16 -22.26
C GLN A 26 -17.51 2.62 -22.67
N ALA A 27 -16.27 2.94 -23.06
CA ALA A 27 -15.94 4.30 -23.52
C ALA A 27 -16.71 4.67 -24.80
N ALA A 28 -16.83 3.76 -25.76
CA ALA A 28 -17.59 3.96 -26.99
C ALA A 28 -19.10 4.15 -26.70
N TRP A 29 -19.69 3.32 -25.84
CA TRP A 29 -21.08 3.46 -25.39
C TRP A 29 -21.35 4.84 -24.80
N VAL A 30 -20.44 5.30 -24.00
CA VAL A 30 -20.44 6.61 -23.37
C VAL A 30 -20.44 7.74 -24.40
N VAL A 31 -19.49 7.70 -25.34
CA VAL A 31 -19.37 8.70 -26.42
C VAL A 31 -20.66 8.70 -27.27
N VAL A 32 -21.14 7.55 -27.67
CA VAL A 32 -22.42 7.42 -28.43
C VAL A 32 -23.60 7.99 -27.65
N SER A 33 -23.67 7.71 -26.34
CA SER A 33 -24.75 8.24 -25.49
C SER A 33 -24.70 9.77 -25.38
N ILE A 34 -23.49 10.36 -25.31
CA ILE A 34 -23.32 11.82 -25.30
C ILE A 34 -23.87 12.43 -26.61
N PHE A 35 -23.49 11.88 -27.77
CA PHE A 35 -23.94 12.39 -29.08
C PHE A 35 -25.43 12.19 -29.31
N ALA A 36 -25.97 11.02 -28.95
CA ALA A 36 -27.40 10.72 -29.08
C ALA A 36 -28.28 11.63 -28.20
N LEU A 37 -27.79 12.07 -27.04
CA LEU A 37 -28.52 12.95 -26.12
C LEU A 37 -28.34 14.44 -26.43
N ALA A 38 -27.36 14.81 -27.25
CA ALA A 38 -27.11 16.22 -27.64
C ALA A 38 -28.24 16.76 -28.56
N GLU A 39 -29.04 15.91 -29.20
CA GLU A 39 -30.14 16.29 -30.07
C GLU A 39 -31.46 16.56 -29.33
N TYR A 40 -31.52 16.34 -27.99
CA TYR A 40 -32.78 16.55 -27.25
C TYR A 40 -33.02 18.02 -26.85
N SER A 41 -34.29 18.40 -26.86
CA SER A 41 -34.83 19.74 -26.69
C SER A 41 -34.37 20.49 -25.43
N GLN A 42 -34.46 21.84 -25.45
CA GLN A 42 -34.11 22.74 -24.33
C GLN A 42 -34.64 22.30 -22.95
N PRO A 43 -35.89 21.80 -22.77
CA PRO A 43 -36.37 21.34 -21.48
C PRO A 43 -35.52 20.22 -20.86
N MET A 44 -35.03 19.28 -21.67
CA MET A 44 -34.17 18.19 -21.20
C MET A 44 -32.81 18.71 -20.71
N SER A 45 -32.25 19.69 -21.40
CA SER A 45 -30.99 20.28 -20.98
C SER A 45 -31.09 21.04 -19.63
N ILE A 46 -32.22 21.71 -19.39
CA ILE A 46 -32.52 22.38 -18.12
C ILE A 46 -32.67 21.35 -17.00
N LEU A 47 -33.41 20.28 -17.23
CA LEU A 47 -33.61 19.18 -16.27
C LEU A 47 -32.25 18.56 -15.89
N LEU A 48 -31.40 18.26 -16.88
CA LEU A 48 -30.06 17.69 -16.62
C LEU A 48 -29.17 18.63 -15.82
N ARG A 49 -29.22 19.94 -16.07
CA ARG A 49 -28.47 20.93 -15.27
C ARG A 49 -28.96 21.00 -13.82
N ILE A 50 -30.29 20.91 -13.59
CA ILE A 50 -30.83 20.86 -12.23
C ILE A 50 -30.38 19.60 -11.53
N ILE A 51 -30.44 18.43 -12.16
CA ILE A 51 -29.96 17.15 -11.62
C ILE A 51 -28.47 17.24 -11.27
N SER A 52 -27.66 17.85 -12.17
CA SER A 52 -26.23 18.03 -11.94
C SER A 52 -25.95 18.94 -10.76
N LEU A 53 -26.70 20.04 -10.62
CA LEU A 53 -26.56 20.93 -9.47
C LEU A 53 -26.88 20.21 -8.16
N VAL A 54 -27.97 19.43 -8.13
CA VAL A 54 -28.32 18.63 -6.95
C VAL A 54 -27.22 17.59 -6.62
N ALA A 55 -26.68 16.91 -7.65
CA ALA A 55 -25.57 15.98 -7.47
C ALA A 55 -24.32 16.67 -6.93
N VAL A 56 -23.99 17.86 -7.42
CA VAL A 56 -22.85 18.67 -6.94
C VAL A 56 -23.06 19.07 -5.46
N LEU A 57 -24.24 19.54 -5.08
CA LEU A 57 -24.56 19.88 -3.69
C LEU A 57 -24.45 18.64 -2.78
N PHE A 58 -24.91 17.48 -3.26
CA PHE A 58 -24.76 16.22 -2.54
C PHE A 58 -23.28 15.83 -2.34
N ILE A 59 -22.43 15.99 -3.38
CA ILE A 59 -21.00 15.71 -3.30
C ILE A 59 -20.31 16.66 -2.32
N ILE A 60 -20.65 17.95 -2.34
CA ILE A 60 -20.10 18.94 -1.41
C ILE A 60 -20.41 18.57 0.04
N GLY A 61 -21.63 18.08 0.30
CA GLY A 61 -22.07 17.69 1.63
C GLY A 61 -21.45 16.40 2.18
N LYS A 62 -20.75 15.60 1.37
CA LYS A 62 -20.05 14.40 1.86
C LYS A 62 -18.78 14.77 2.65
N GLU A 63 -18.43 13.93 3.63
CA GLU A 63 -17.15 14.00 4.36
C GLU A 63 -16.06 13.23 3.60
N ASP A 64 -15.68 13.73 2.42
CA ASP A 64 -14.65 13.18 1.56
C ASP A 64 -13.49 14.18 1.36
N ASN A 65 -12.32 13.69 0.94
CA ASN A 65 -11.18 14.54 0.57
C ASN A 65 -11.58 15.56 -0.51
N SER A 66 -11.30 16.84 -0.27
CA SER A 66 -11.71 17.95 -1.15
C SER A 66 -11.21 17.81 -2.59
N SER A 67 -9.99 17.31 -2.77
CA SER A 67 -9.40 17.09 -4.10
C SER A 67 -10.22 16.07 -4.91
N TYR A 68 -10.69 15.01 -4.26
CA TYR A 68 -11.55 14.00 -4.89
C TYR A 68 -12.92 14.56 -5.27
N LYS A 69 -13.53 15.39 -4.40
CA LYS A 69 -14.80 16.08 -4.69
C LYS A 69 -14.68 16.98 -5.92
N ILE A 70 -13.60 17.77 -6.02
CA ILE A 70 -13.36 18.71 -7.11
C ILE A 70 -13.37 17.99 -8.46
N VAL A 71 -12.71 16.85 -8.59
CA VAL A 71 -12.68 16.09 -9.85
C VAL A 71 -14.08 15.73 -10.32
N TRP A 72 -14.89 15.19 -9.41
CA TRP A 72 -16.26 14.79 -9.74
C TRP A 72 -17.17 15.98 -10.05
N ILE A 73 -17.01 17.09 -9.31
CA ILE A 73 -17.75 18.33 -9.57
C ILE A 73 -17.44 18.86 -10.98
N ILE A 74 -16.15 18.94 -11.35
CA ILE A 74 -15.73 19.38 -12.69
C ILE A 74 -16.33 18.44 -13.75
N LEU A 75 -16.24 17.12 -13.56
CA LEU A 75 -16.74 16.15 -14.52
C LEU A 75 -18.26 16.24 -14.71
N ILE A 76 -19.03 16.39 -13.63
CA ILE A 76 -20.48 16.53 -13.67
C ILE A 76 -20.88 17.87 -14.29
N MET A 77 -20.15 18.95 -14.02
CA MET A 77 -20.45 20.26 -14.61
C MET A 77 -20.14 20.32 -16.10
N LEU A 78 -19.06 19.66 -16.55
CA LEU A 78 -18.70 19.58 -17.98
C LEU A 78 -19.59 18.62 -18.76
N LEU A 79 -19.97 17.50 -18.17
CA LEU A 79 -20.73 16.41 -18.79
C LEU A 79 -21.92 16.02 -17.89
N PRO A 80 -23.01 16.83 -17.85
CA PRO A 80 -24.05 16.70 -16.85
C PRO A 80 -24.66 15.31 -16.72
N PHE A 81 -25.07 14.71 -17.81
CA PHE A 81 -25.67 13.37 -17.82
C PHE A 81 -24.62 12.29 -17.54
N PHE A 82 -23.53 12.36 -18.29
CA PHE A 82 -22.49 11.34 -18.25
C PHE A 82 -21.69 11.38 -16.95
N GLY A 83 -21.27 12.56 -16.49
CA GLY A 83 -20.55 12.73 -15.24
C GLY A 83 -21.37 12.25 -14.04
N GLY A 84 -22.68 12.50 -14.03
CA GLY A 84 -23.59 11.99 -13.01
C GLY A 84 -23.69 10.45 -13.00
N ILE A 85 -23.86 9.84 -14.16
CA ILE A 85 -23.86 8.37 -14.29
C ILE A 85 -22.52 7.79 -13.85
N LEU A 86 -21.42 8.34 -14.36
CA LEU A 86 -20.09 7.86 -13.98
C LEU A 86 -19.84 8.00 -12.48
N TYR A 87 -20.31 9.08 -11.86
CA TYR A 87 -20.21 9.27 -10.41
C TYR A 87 -21.00 8.20 -9.63
N ILE A 88 -22.21 7.84 -10.08
CA ILE A 88 -23.01 6.78 -9.44
C ILE A 88 -22.25 5.45 -9.46
N PHE A 89 -21.59 5.14 -10.58
CA PHE A 89 -20.89 3.86 -10.75
C PHE A 89 -19.46 3.87 -10.20
N ALA A 90 -18.72 4.96 -10.32
CA ALA A 90 -17.30 5.03 -9.98
C ALA A 90 -16.93 6.02 -8.86
N GLY A 91 -17.86 6.90 -8.48
CA GLY A 91 -17.65 7.92 -7.44
C GLY A 91 -17.73 7.39 -6.01
N ASN A 92 -18.20 6.17 -5.82
CA ASN A 92 -18.19 5.54 -4.51
C ASN A 92 -16.87 4.82 -4.29
N LYS A 93 -16.08 5.28 -3.32
CA LYS A 93 -14.81 4.66 -2.93
C LYS A 93 -15.01 3.36 -2.15
N LYS A 94 -16.18 3.20 -1.50
CA LYS A 94 -16.48 2.04 -0.67
C LYS A 94 -16.77 0.83 -1.55
N PRO A 95 -16.30 -0.37 -1.17
CA PRO A 95 -16.62 -1.61 -1.86
C PRO A 95 -18.13 -1.89 -1.84
N SER A 96 -18.52 -3.00 -2.46
CA SER A 96 -19.91 -3.42 -2.39
C SER A 96 -20.39 -3.50 -0.94
N LYS A 97 -21.66 -3.18 -0.68
CA LYS A 97 -22.24 -3.26 0.69
C LYS A 97 -21.97 -4.61 1.35
N HIS A 98 -21.99 -5.68 0.56
CA HIS A 98 -21.72 -7.05 1.03
C HIS A 98 -20.28 -7.20 1.51
N MET A 99 -19.29 -6.80 0.71
CA MET A 99 -17.87 -6.87 1.05
C MET A 99 -17.55 -5.99 2.27
N ASN A 100 -18.11 -4.77 2.33
CA ASN A 100 -17.94 -3.89 3.47
C ASN A 100 -18.49 -4.51 4.76
N MET A 101 -19.67 -5.12 4.69
CA MET A 101 -20.29 -5.79 5.83
C MET A 101 -19.47 -7.01 6.29
N GLN A 102 -18.95 -7.82 5.36
CA GLN A 102 -18.09 -8.95 5.70
C GLN A 102 -16.82 -8.50 6.42
N ILE A 103 -16.12 -7.49 5.89
CA ILE A 103 -14.89 -6.98 6.47
C ILE A 103 -15.15 -6.37 7.86
N ASN A 104 -16.19 -5.54 8.00
CA ASN A 104 -16.51 -4.93 9.30
C ASN A 104 -16.89 -5.97 10.36
N ASN A 105 -17.70 -6.97 9.99
CA ASN A 105 -18.05 -8.07 10.91
C ASN A 105 -16.82 -8.87 11.34
N THR A 106 -15.87 -9.07 10.45
CA THR A 106 -14.61 -9.74 10.77
C THR A 106 -13.74 -8.85 11.65
N LYS A 107 -13.56 -7.58 11.27
CA LYS A 107 -12.80 -6.59 12.05
C LYS A 107 -13.29 -6.47 13.49
N GLU A 108 -14.60 -6.39 13.72
CA GLU A 108 -15.17 -6.33 15.07
C GLU A 108 -14.81 -7.54 15.93
N LYS A 109 -14.75 -8.74 15.34
CA LYS A 109 -14.31 -9.94 16.04
C LYS A 109 -12.83 -9.89 16.42
N TYR A 110 -11.99 -9.31 15.54
CA TYR A 110 -10.54 -9.26 15.74
C TYR A 110 -10.11 -8.13 16.67
N LEU A 111 -10.76 -6.96 16.67
CA LEU A 111 -10.43 -5.83 17.53
C LEU A 111 -10.36 -6.16 19.03
N THR A 112 -11.05 -7.22 19.46
CA THR A 112 -11.11 -7.65 20.86
C THR A 112 -10.14 -8.80 21.18
N LEU A 113 -9.40 -9.31 20.19
CA LEU A 113 -8.54 -10.49 20.38
C LEU A 113 -7.15 -10.14 20.90
N LEU A 114 -6.63 -8.95 20.57
CA LEU A 114 -5.35 -8.49 21.07
C LEU A 114 -5.52 -7.70 22.36
N GLU A 115 -4.86 -8.13 23.40
CA GLU A 115 -4.80 -7.43 24.68
C GLU A 115 -3.82 -6.25 24.59
N ASP A 116 -4.01 -5.25 25.48
CA ASP A 116 -3.05 -4.15 25.59
C ASP A 116 -1.74 -4.63 26.19
N SER A 117 -0.64 -4.21 25.58
CA SER A 117 0.69 -4.57 26.03
C SER A 117 1.17 -3.62 27.14
N PRO A 118 1.87 -4.10 28.17
CA PRO A 118 2.55 -3.27 29.16
C PRO A 118 3.53 -2.25 28.56
N ALA A 119 3.97 -2.49 27.32
CA ALA A 119 4.82 -1.57 26.57
C ALA A 119 4.16 -0.19 26.34
N ALA A 120 2.82 -0.11 26.27
CA ALA A 120 2.10 1.14 26.09
C ALA A 120 2.35 2.11 27.26
N ASP A 121 2.22 1.63 28.51
CA ASP A 121 2.46 2.43 29.72
C ASP A 121 3.94 2.84 29.86
N GLU A 122 4.85 1.95 29.46
CA GLU A 122 6.27 2.26 29.46
C GLU A 122 6.61 3.35 28.43
N LEU A 123 6.04 3.25 27.23
CA LEU A 123 6.21 4.24 26.18
C LEU A 123 5.65 5.61 26.61
N GLU A 124 4.52 5.65 27.28
CA GLU A 124 3.94 6.91 27.78
C GLU A 124 4.87 7.61 28.77
N ARG A 125 5.49 6.85 29.68
CA ARG A 125 6.49 7.38 30.61
C ARG A 125 7.75 7.89 29.90
N ARG A 126 8.18 7.23 28.81
CA ARG A 126 9.40 7.61 28.07
C ARG A 126 9.19 8.77 27.10
N ASN A 127 8.07 8.76 26.36
CA ASN A 127 7.74 9.78 25.36
C ASN A 127 6.24 9.88 25.10
N LYS A 128 5.59 10.82 25.79
CA LYS A 128 4.15 11.06 25.70
C LYS A 128 3.65 11.39 24.27
N ARG A 129 4.48 12.02 23.42
CA ARG A 129 4.11 12.32 22.03
C ARG A 129 4.00 11.06 21.20
N VAL A 130 5.04 10.22 21.23
CA VAL A 130 5.04 8.97 20.47
C VAL A 130 3.99 8.01 21.02
N SER A 131 3.80 7.98 22.34
CA SER A 131 2.71 7.23 22.96
C SER A 131 1.34 7.70 22.42
N GLY A 132 1.15 9.01 22.18
CA GLY A 132 -0.06 9.54 21.54
C GLY A 132 -0.29 8.98 20.14
N ILE A 133 0.76 8.87 19.32
CA ILE A 133 0.68 8.24 17.98
C ILE A 133 0.31 6.76 18.13
N CYS A 134 0.98 6.03 19.01
CA CYS A 134 0.72 4.61 19.23
C CYS A 134 -0.70 4.35 19.77
N SER A 135 -1.17 5.20 20.68
CA SER A 135 -2.54 5.13 21.24
C SER A 135 -3.59 5.43 20.18
N TYR A 136 -3.33 6.40 19.28
CA TYR A 136 -4.19 6.67 18.13
C TYR A 136 -4.28 5.44 17.22
N VAL A 137 -3.15 4.86 16.84
CA VAL A 137 -3.10 3.62 16.03
C VAL A 137 -3.88 2.52 16.75
N ARG A 138 -3.63 2.27 18.04
CA ARG A 138 -4.34 1.27 18.84
C ARG A 138 -5.85 1.47 18.82
N SER A 139 -6.31 2.71 19.05
CA SER A 139 -7.74 3.03 19.15
C SER A 139 -8.48 2.88 17.81
N LYS A 140 -7.79 3.07 16.67
CA LYS A 140 -8.40 3.07 15.33
C LYS A 140 -8.20 1.77 14.56
N SER A 141 -7.05 1.15 14.69
CA SER A 141 -6.73 -0.12 14.00
C SER A 141 -6.80 -1.36 14.90
N GLY A 142 -6.80 -1.20 16.21
CA GLY A 142 -6.84 -2.33 17.13
C GLY A 142 -5.48 -2.96 17.44
N TYR A 143 -4.38 -2.48 16.85
CA TYR A 143 -3.05 -3.08 17.00
C TYR A 143 -2.23 -2.44 18.12
N PRO A 144 -1.85 -3.18 19.18
CA PRO A 144 -1.05 -2.64 20.28
C PRO A 144 0.43 -2.50 19.91
N VAL A 145 1.15 -1.70 20.70
CA VAL A 145 2.61 -1.57 20.65
C VAL A 145 3.26 -2.61 21.56
N TYR A 146 4.41 -3.13 21.15
CA TYR A 146 5.17 -4.15 21.89
C TYR A 146 6.62 -3.73 22.10
N SER A 147 7.27 -4.29 23.14
CA SER A 147 8.69 -4.08 23.42
C SER A 147 9.54 -5.34 23.25
N GLY A 148 8.95 -6.54 23.40
CA GLY A 148 9.64 -7.84 23.25
C GLY A 148 9.85 -8.26 21.78
N THR A 149 10.48 -7.41 20.97
CA THR A 149 10.63 -7.67 19.52
C THR A 149 11.98 -7.17 19.02
N GLU A 150 12.75 -8.05 18.38
CA GLU A 150 13.95 -7.70 17.63
C GLU A 150 13.59 -7.25 16.21
N VAL A 151 14.25 -6.22 15.71
CA VAL A 151 14.04 -5.68 14.36
C VAL A 151 15.32 -5.71 13.55
N THR A 152 15.23 -6.23 12.33
CA THR A 152 16.30 -6.14 11.33
C THR A 152 15.81 -5.33 10.14
N TYR A 153 16.50 -4.26 9.80
CA TYR A 153 16.23 -3.43 8.63
C TYR A 153 17.03 -3.92 7.41
N TYR A 154 16.38 -3.95 6.25
CA TYR A 154 16.97 -4.30 4.97
C TYR A 154 16.90 -3.12 4.00
N PRO A 155 18.05 -2.58 3.55
CA PRO A 155 18.09 -1.48 2.59
C PRO A 155 17.80 -1.92 1.14
N PHE A 156 17.80 -3.24 0.87
CA PHE A 156 17.54 -3.85 -0.43
C PHE A 156 16.83 -5.20 -0.29
N GLY A 157 16.08 -5.57 -1.32
CA GLY A 157 15.25 -6.78 -1.33
C GLY A 157 16.06 -8.08 -1.35
N GLU A 158 17.25 -8.10 -1.93
CA GLU A 158 18.10 -9.30 -2.03
C GLU A 158 18.38 -9.89 -0.65
N ARG A 159 18.84 -9.05 0.29
CA ARG A 159 19.14 -9.48 1.66
C ARG A 159 17.91 -9.94 2.43
N MET A 160 16.80 -9.21 2.25
CA MET A 160 15.54 -9.61 2.87
C MET A 160 15.06 -10.95 2.33
N PHE A 161 15.14 -11.18 1.02
CA PHE A 161 14.75 -12.42 0.40
C PHE A 161 15.59 -13.61 0.87
N GLU A 162 16.90 -13.46 1.01
CA GLU A 162 17.78 -14.48 1.60
C GLU A 162 17.29 -14.91 2.99
N ASP A 163 16.92 -13.95 3.84
CA ASP A 163 16.46 -14.23 5.20
C ASP A 163 15.02 -14.76 5.24
N MET A 164 14.14 -14.31 4.32
CA MET A 164 12.82 -14.92 4.11
C MET A 164 12.95 -16.40 3.77
N MET A 165 13.84 -16.76 2.84
CA MET A 165 14.08 -18.15 2.44
C MET A 165 14.64 -19.00 3.59
N LYS A 166 15.52 -18.41 4.44
CA LYS A 166 16.01 -19.10 5.64
C LYS A 166 14.90 -19.37 6.66
N ALA A 167 13.99 -18.40 6.85
CA ALA A 167 12.86 -18.53 7.75
C ALA A 167 11.87 -19.60 7.24
N ILE A 168 11.48 -19.53 5.97
CA ILE A 168 10.56 -20.49 5.34
C ILE A 168 11.10 -21.92 5.43
N LYS A 169 12.41 -22.14 5.17
CA LYS A 169 13.05 -23.46 5.29
C LYS A 169 13.01 -24.03 6.71
N LYS A 170 12.98 -23.17 7.73
CA LYS A 170 12.94 -23.56 9.15
C LYS A 170 11.53 -23.67 9.70
N ALA A 171 10.50 -23.32 8.93
CA ALA A 171 9.12 -23.38 9.37
C ALA A 171 8.72 -24.81 9.81
N GLU A 172 8.05 -24.92 10.94
CA GLU A 172 7.61 -26.21 11.52
C GLU A 172 6.08 -26.31 11.61
N HIS A 173 5.36 -25.19 11.69
CA HIS A 173 3.93 -25.16 11.97
C HIS A 173 3.11 -24.49 10.87
N PHE A 174 3.40 -23.24 10.53
CA PHE A 174 2.64 -22.51 9.52
C PHE A 174 3.43 -21.39 8.84
N ILE A 175 3.01 -21.07 7.61
CA ILE A 175 3.53 -19.95 6.82
C ILE A 175 2.35 -19.19 6.22
N PHE A 176 2.27 -17.87 6.48
CA PHE A 176 1.28 -16.97 5.90
C PHE A 176 1.96 -15.97 4.97
N ILE A 177 1.41 -15.82 3.77
CA ILE A 177 1.97 -15.00 2.69
C ILE A 177 0.87 -14.12 2.12
N GLU A 178 1.04 -12.81 2.17
CA GLU A 178 0.11 -11.84 1.61
C GLU A 178 0.90 -10.80 0.81
N TYR A 179 0.67 -10.77 -0.52
CA TYR A 179 1.42 -9.90 -1.43
C TYR A 179 0.55 -9.32 -2.54
N PHE A 180 0.78 -8.04 -2.85
CA PHE A 180 0.10 -7.37 -3.96
C PHE A 180 0.51 -7.97 -5.32
N ILE A 181 1.82 -8.21 -5.53
CA ILE A 181 2.34 -8.80 -6.77
C ILE A 181 3.04 -10.11 -6.46
N ILE A 182 2.63 -11.15 -7.18
CA ILE A 182 3.36 -12.41 -7.35
C ILE A 182 3.62 -12.59 -8.84
N ARG A 183 4.89 -12.78 -9.22
CA ARG A 183 5.30 -12.97 -10.60
C ARG A 183 6.19 -14.20 -10.73
N PRO A 184 5.85 -15.15 -11.62
CA PRO A 184 6.74 -16.28 -11.93
C PRO A 184 8.10 -15.79 -12.40
N GLY A 185 9.14 -16.22 -11.73
CA GLY A 185 10.54 -15.86 -11.97
C GLY A 185 11.44 -16.58 -10.99
N VAL A 186 12.68 -16.13 -10.84
CA VAL A 186 13.66 -16.75 -9.91
C VAL A 186 13.15 -16.64 -8.46
N MET A 187 12.72 -15.45 -8.05
CA MET A 187 12.27 -15.19 -6.67
C MET A 187 11.07 -16.06 -6.29
N TRP A 188 9.97 -15.98 -7.05
CA TRP A 188 8.75 -16.71 -6.70
C TRP A 188 8.91 -18.22 -6.88
N ASN A 189 9.53 -18.69 -7.96
CA ASN A 189 9.61 -20.12 -8.22
C ASN A 189 10.48 -20.83 -7.18
N SER A 190 11.60 -20.23 -6.76
CA SER A 190 12.45 -20.79 -5.69
C SER A 190 11.73 -20.80 -4.33
N MET A 191 10.95 -19.76 -4.04
CA MET A 191 10.12 -19.74 -2.83
C MET A 191 9.04 -20.84 -2.88
N LEU A 192 8.30 -20.94 -4.00
CA LEU A 192 7.23 -21.93 -4.17
C LEU A 192 7.73 -23.37 -4.05
N GLU A 193 8.92 -23.67 -4.57
CA GLU A 193 9.54 -24.99 -4.42
C GLU A 193 9.70 -25.37 -2.94
N VAL A 194 10.23 -24.47 -2.11
CA VAL A 194 10.39 -24.67 -0.68
C VAL A 194 9.04 -24.74 0.04
N LEU A 195 8.07 -23.90 -0.35
CA LEU A 195 6.72 -23.94 0.22
C LEU A 195 6.05 -25.30 -0.03
N VAL A 196 6.16 -25.85 -1.24
CA VAL A 196 5.61 -27.18 -1.55
C VAL A 196 6.30 -28.26 -0.73
N GLN A 197 7.62 -28.18 -0.57
CA GLN A 197 8.34 -29.12 0.31
C GLN A 197 7.80 -29.03 1.75
N LYS A 198 7.71 -27.83 2.34
CA LYS A 198 7.21 -27.62 3.71
C LYS A 198 5.76 -28.06 3.87
N ALA A 199 4.91 -27.82 2.88
CA ALA A 199 3.54 -28.29 2.89
C ALA A 199 3.46 -29.82 2.91
N ASN A 200 4.34 -30.52 2.21
CA ASN A 200 4.42 -31.98 2.24
C ASN A 200 5.00 -32.53 3.55
N GLU A 201 5.77 -31.70 4.29
CA GLU A 201 6.22 -31.99 5.65
C GLU A 201 5.11 -31.74 6.70
N GLY A 202 3.94 -31.23 6.31
CA GLY A 202 2.78 -31.00 7.18
C GLY A 202 2.58 -29.53 7.60
N VAL A 203 3.43 -28.61 7.17
CA VAL A 203 3.31 -27.17 7.48
C VAL A 203 2.07 -26.59 6.82
N GLU A 204 1.24 -25.85 7.58
CA GLU A 204 0.07 -25.12 7.08
C GLU A 204 0.52 -23.90 6.28
N ILE A 205 0.10 -23.78 5.00
CA ILE A 205 0.46 -22.65 4.14
C ILE A 205 -0.80 -21.93 3.65
N LYS A 206 -0.89 -20.66 3.97
CA LYS A 206 -1.95 -19.77 3.49
C LYS A 206 -1.36 -18.64 2.67
N ILE A 207 -1.92 -18.42 1.48
CA ILE A 207 -1.44 -17.41 0.53
C ILE A 207 -2.59 -16.50 0.13
N ILE A 208 -2.39 -15.18 0.20
CA ILE A 208 -3.28 -14.16 -0.36
C ILE A 208 -2.48 -13.37 -1.40
N TYR A 209 -3.06 -13.16 -2.57
CA TYR A 209 -2.52 -12.21 -3.55
C TYR A 209 -3.62 -11.33 -4.15
N ASP A 210 -3.29 -10.08 -4.48
CA ASP A 210 -4.22 -9.19 -5.16
C ASP A 210 -4.36 -9.58 -6.64
N ASP A 211 -5.60 -9.81 -7.10
CA ASP A 211 -5.83 -10.28 -8.46
C ASP A 211 -5.53 -9.20 -9.51
N MET A 212 -5.72 -7.91 -9.20
CA MET A 212 -5.38 -6.81 -10.11
C MET A 212 -3.86 -6.62 -10.19
N GLY A 213 -3.14 -6.70 -9.06
CA GLY A 213 -1.68 -6.67 -9.03
C GLY A 213 -1.05 -7.77 -9.87
N CYS A 214 -1.75 -8.90 -10.00
CA CYS A 214 -1.30 -10.09 -10.72
C CYS A 214 -1.98 -10.32 -12.07
N VAL A 215 -2.90 -9.45 -12.52
CA VAL A 215 -3.76 -9.69 -13.70
C VAL A 215 -3.01 -9.95 -14.99
N ALA A 216 -1.87 -9.28 -15.19
CA ALA A 216 -1.01 -9.44 -16.36
C ALA A 216 0.12 -10.48 -16.13
N LEU A 217 0.27 -11.00 -14.92
CA LEU A 217 1.42 -11.78 -14.48
C LEU A 217 1.07 -13.25 -14.23
N LEU A 218 -0.12 -13.51 -13.69
CA LEU A 218 -0.60 -14.85 -13.34
C LEU A 218 -1.76 -15.28 -14.25
N PRO A 219 -1.91 -16.58 -14.53
CA PRO A 219 -3.06 -17.07 -15.28
C PRO A 219 -4.34 -17.00 -14.45
N PRO A 220 -5.51 -16.94 -15.10
CA PRO A 220 -6.78 -17.02 -14.43
C PRO A 220 -6.88 -18.29 -13.56
N GLY A 221 -7.35 -18.13 -12.31
CA GLY A 221 -7.51 -19.26 -11.40
C GLY A 221 -6.20 -19.84 -10.88
N TYR A 222 -5.12 -19.07 -10.85
CA TYR A 222 -3.82 -19.50 -10.33
C TYR A 222 -3.90 -20.02 -8.89
N PHE A 223 -4.75 -19.44 -8.04
CA PHE A 223 -4.99 -19.94 -6.69
C PHE A 223 -5.39 -21.41 -6.65
N LYS A 224 -6.23 -21.88 -7.60
CA LYS A 224 -6.61 -23.31 -7.72
C LYS A 224 -5.44 -24.19 -8.14
N GLN A 225 -4.46 -23.64 -8.86
CA GLN A 225 -3.27 -24.37 -9.27
C GLN A 225 -2.32 -24.55 -8.09
N LEU A 226 -2.16 -23.51 -7.25
CA LEU A 226 -1.38 -23.59 -6.01
C LEU A 226 -1.97 -24.66 -5.05
N GLU A 227 -3.28 -24.66 -4.87
CA GLU A 227 -3.94 -25.63 -3.99
C GLU A 227 -3.85 -27.10 -4.45
N LYS A 228 -3.61 -27.31 -5.74
CA LYS A 228 -3.38 -28.68 -6.28
C LYS A 228 -1.99 -29.22 -5.97
N LEU A 229 -1.05 -28.37 -5.55
CA LEU A 229 0.32 -28.78 -5.26
C LEU A 229 0.44 -29.55 -3.94
N SER A 230 -0.39 -29.20 -2.94
CA SER A 230 -0.48 -29.91 -1.66
C SER A 230 -1.82 -29.59 -0.96
N PRO A 231 -2.41 -30.55 -0.20
CA PRO A 231 -3.62 -30.28 0.59
C PRO A 231 -3.40 -29.23 1.69
N ASN A 232 -2.15 -29.03 2.13
CA ASN A 232 -1.77 -28.06 3.14
C ASN A 232 -1.53 -26.65 2.59
N ILE A 233 -1.63 -26.46 1.26
CA ILE A 233 -1.59 -25.13 0.62
C ILE A 233 -3.02 -24.66 0.36
N LYS A 234 -3.38 -23.50 0.90
CA LYS A 234 -4.63 -22.79 0.62
C LYS A 234 -4.32 -21.40 0.08
N CYS A 235 -5.15 -20.92 -0.86
CA CYS A 235 -4.86 -19.65 -1.53
C CYS A 235 -6.14 -18.86 -1.82
N ILE A 236 -6.07 -17.54 -1.66
CA ILE A 236 -7.09 -16.55 -2.02
C ILE A 236 -6.53 -15.61 -3.08
N ALA A 237 -7.30 -15.39 -4.15
CA ALA A 237 -7.12 -14.25 -5.04
C ALA A 237 -8.02 -13.11 -4.53
N PHE A 238 -7.42 -12.07 -3.92
CA PHE A 238 -8.17 -10.96 -3.37
C PHE A 238 -8.81 -10.12 -4.49
N ASN A 239 -10.08 -9.78 -4.30
CA ASN A 239 -10.88 -8.90 -5.16
C ASN A 239 -10.70 -9.20 -6.66
N PRO A 240 -11.19 -10.39 -7.13
CA PRO A 240 -10.99 -10.85 -8.49
C PRO A 240 -11.45 -9.84 -9.55
N VAL A 241 -10.64 -9.65 -10.58
CA VAL A 241 -10.97 -8.74 -11.69
C VAL A 241 -12.08 -9.33 -12.54
N VAL A 242 -13.26 -8.70 -12.49
CA VAL A 242 -14.41 -9.04 -13.31
C VAL A 242 -14.56 -7.98 -14.41
N PRO A 243 -14.56 -8.35 -15.71
CA PRO A 243 -14.84 -7.41 -16.79
C PRO A 243 -16.12 -6.61 -16.53
N PHE A 244 -16.14 -5.32 -16.87
CA PHE A 244 -17.22 -4.34 -16.65
C PHE A 244 -17.44 -3.86 -15.20
N LEU A 245 -17.16 -4.66 -14.17
CA LEU A 245 -17.32 -4.27 -12.76
C LEU A 245 -16.02 -3.72 -12.15
N SER A 246 -14.86 -4.02 -12.75
CA SER A 246 -13.55 -3.67 -12.20
C SER A 246 -13.25 -2.18 -12.13
N LEU A 247 -13.94 -1.34 -12.90
CA LEU A 247 -13.80 0.12 -12.82
C LEU A 247 -14.35 0.70 -11.50
N VAL A 248 -15.21 -0.05 -10.82
CA VAL A 248 -15.85 0.35 -9.56
C VAL A 248 -15.06 -0.16 -8.34
N MET A 249 -14.19 -1.16 -8.52
CA MET A 249 -13.50 -1.84 -7.43
C MET A 249 -12.05 -1.34 -7.29
N ASN A 250 -11.88 -0.11 -6.81
CA ASN A 250 -10.56 0.51 -6.65
C ASN A 250 -9.79 0.03 -5.42
N ASN A 251 -10.46 -0.58 -4.45
CA ASN A 251 -9.84 -1.05 -3.22
C ASN A 251 -8.97 -2.28 -3.50
N ARG A 252 -7.68 -2.17 -3.24
CA ARG A 252 -6.70 -3.22 -3.49
C ARG A 252 -5.91 -3.56 -2.23
N ASP A 253 -5.54 -4.81 -2.12
CA ASP A 253 -4.66 -5.25 -1.06
C ASP A 253 -3.20 -5.01 -1.44
N HIS A 254 -2.66 -3.88 -0.96
CA HIS A 254 -1.28 -3.49 -1.26
C HIS A 254 -0.31 -3.90 -0.15
N ARG A 255 -0.74 -4.69 0.82
CA ARG A 255 0.11 -5.21 1.91
C ARG A 255 1.11 -6.22 1.40
N LYS A 256 2.22 -6.36 2.12
CA LYS A 256 3.26 -7.34 1.87
C LYS A 256 3.69 -7.90 3.22
N ILE A 257 3.20 -9.07 3.51
CA ILE A 257 3.36 -9.74 4.80
C ILE A 257 3.81 -11.17 4.56
N LEU A 258 4.85 -11.59 5.27
CA LEU A 258 5.21 -12.98 5.44
C LEU A 258 5.31 -13.25 6.93
N VAL A 259 4.58 -14.24 7.43
CA VAL A 259 4.68 -14.72 8.81
C VAL A 259 5.09 -16.18 8.79
N VAL A 260 6.05 -16.54 9.64
CA VAL A 260 6.53 -17.90 9.84
C VAL A 260 6.41 -18.26 11.31
N ASP A 261 5.67 -19.28 11.62
CA ASP A 261 5.46 -19.85 12.97
C ASP A 261 5.11 -18.78 14.03
N GLY A 262 4.40 -17.72 13.66
CA GLY A 262 3.92 -16.66 14.54
C GLY A 262 4.98 -15.77 15.19
N HIS A 263 6.22 -16.18 15.23
CA HIS A 263 7.31 -15.47 15.91
C HIS A 263 8.28 -14.74 14.97
N THR A 264 8.23 -15.01 13.67
CA THR A 264 9.07 -14.32 12.67
C THR A 264 8.16 -13.72 11.59
N GLY A 265 8.23 -12.40 11.43
CA GLY A 265 7.44 -11.66 10.44
C GLY A 265 8.32 -10.81 9.53
N PHE A 266 7.90 -10.63 8.28
CA PHE A 266 8.53 -9.71 7.33
C PHE A 266 7.47 -8.77 6.77
N ASN A 267 7.83 -7.48 6.70
CA ASN A 267 7.01 -6.42 6.17
C ASN A 267 7.87 -5.39 5.44
N GLY A 268 7.32 -4.70 4.44
CA GLY A 268 8.04 -3.68 3.68
C GLY A 268 7.44 -3.41 2.31
N GLY A 269 8.21 -2.76 1.42
CA GLY A 269 7.76 -2.39 0.07
C GLY A 269 7.91 -3.51 -0.97
N ILE A 270 8.66 -4.56 -0.65
CA ILE A 270 9.14 -5.60 -1.57
C ILE A 270 8.00 -6.56 -1.97
N ASN A 271 7.73 -6.71 -3.28
CA ASN A 271 6.84 -7.75 -3.81
C ASN A 271 7.62 -9.02 -4.21
N LEU A 272 6.89 -10.10 -4.56
CA LEU A 272 7.49 -11.36 -4.99
C LEU A 272 7.71 -11.37 -6.51
N SER A 273 8.71 -10.64 -6.97
CA SER A 273 9.09 -10.52 -8.38
C SER A 273 10.58 -10.17 -8.52
N ASP A 274 11.20 -10.62 -9.60
CA ASP A 274 12.65 -10.61 -9.83
C ASP A 274 13.29 -9.22 -9.84
N GLU A 275 12.54 -8.17 -10.19
CA GLU A 275 13.03 -6.79 -10.10
C GLU A 275 13.31 -6.33 -8.66
N TYR A 276 12.56 -6.83 -7.67
CA TYR A 276 12.75 -6.46 -6.27
C TYR A 276 14.01 -7.04 -5.63
N ILE A 277 14.58 -8.05 -6.27
CA ILE A 277 15.87 -8.63 -5.88
C ILE A 277 16.98 -8.40 -6.93
N ASN A 278 16.79 -7.42 -7.81
CA ASN A 278 17.71 -6.99 -8.85
C ASN A 278 18.22 -8.11 -9.78
N VAL A 279 17.49 -9.22 -9.92
CA VAL A 279 17.72 -10.25 -10.96
C VAL A 279 17.37 -9.70 -12.34
N THR A 280 16.38 -8.80 -12.39
CA THR A 280 16.06 -8.00 -13.57
C THR A 280 16.07 -6.53 -13.21
N SER A 281 16.54 -5.65 -14.10
CA SER A 281 16.73 -4.23 -13.82
C SER A 281 16.10 -3.34 -14.90
N PRO A 282 14.75 -3.38 -15.09
CA PRO A 282 14.09 -2.65 -16.17
C PRO A 282 14.19 -1.13 -16.02
N TYR A 283 14.46 -0.64 -14.80
CA TYR A 283 14.56 0.79 -14.47
C TYR A 283 15.85 1.12 -13.69
N GLY A 284 16.95 0.45 -14.03
CA GLY A 284 18.20 0.53 -13.28
C GLY A 284 18.13 -0.26 -11.98
N THR A 285 18.92 0.13 -10.98
CA THR A 285 18.89 -0.50 -9.66
C THR A 285 17.53 -0.28 -9.00
N TRP A 286 16.85 -1.39 -8.67
CA TRP A 286 15.61 -1.35 -7.90
C TRP A 286 15.92 -1.30 -6.41
N LYS A 287 15.62 -0.15 -5.81
CA LYS A 287 15.81 0.04 -4.37
C LYS A 287 14.48 -0.05 -3.65
N ASP A 288 14.34 -1.07 -2.80
CA ASP A 288 13.19 -1.21 -1.91
C ASP A 288 13.64 -1.69 -0.54
N THR A 289 12.85 -1.39 0.48
CA THR A 289 13.21 -1.61 1.88
C THR A 289 12.22 -2.53 2.58
N GLY A 290 12.70 -3.21 3.61
CA GLY A 290 11.85 -4.05 4.45
C GLY A 290 12.42 -4.26 5.84
N LEU A 291 11.60 -4.92 6.65
CA LEU A 291 11.89 -5.30 8.02
C LEU A 291 11.69 -6.79 8.23
N ARG A 292 12.50 -7.38 9.09
CA ARG A 292 12.20 -8.63 9.78
C ARG A 292 11.94 -8.32 11.25
N LEU A 293 10.82 -8.79 11.74
CA LEU A 293 10.42 -8.74 13.14
C LEU A 293 10.55 -10.14 13.74
N ARG A 294 11.05 -10.25 14.96
CA ARG A 294 11.12 -11.50 15.71
C ARG A 294 10.65 -11.24 17.14
N GLY A 295 9.54 -11.82 17.52
CA GLY A 295 8.96 -11.66 18.86
C GLY A 295 7.51 -11.22 18.86
N GLU A 296 7.11 -10.53 19.94
CA GLU A 296 5.71 -10.23 20.27
C GLU A 296 4.95 -9.47 19.17
N ALA A 297 5.56 -8.46 18.56
CA ALA A 297 4.89 -7.62 17.58
C ALA A 297 4.49 -8.37 16.29
N VAL A 298 5.00 -9.59 16.05
CA VAL A 298 4.61 -10.41 14.90
C VAL A 298 3.14 -10.80 14.96
N ILE A 299 2.54 -10.84 16.14
CA ILE A 299 1.11 -11.13 16.29
C ILE A 299 0.23 -10.13 15.53
N ASN A 300 0.63 -8.84 15.46
CA ASN A 300 -0.11 -7.85 14.69
C ASN A 300 -0.12 -8.21 13.19
N LEU A 301 1.02 -8.64 12.62
CA LEU A 301 1.08 -9.09 11.22
C LEU A 301 0.26 -10.36 11.00
N THR A 302 0.28 -11.26 11.97
CA THR A 302 -0.50 -12.51 11.93
C THR A 302 -2.00 -12.21 11.93
N GLU A 303 -2.44 -11.31 12.79
CA GLU A 303 -3.83 -10.91 12.88
C GLU A 303 -4.30 -10.18 11.61
N MET A 304 -3.50 -9.24 11.06
CA MET A 304 -3.79 -8.57 9.80
C MET A 304 -4.06 -9.56 8.67
N PHE A 305 -3.19 -10.59 8.57
CA PHE A 305 -3.36 -11.66 7.60
C PHE A 305 -4.63 -12.47 7.85
N MET A 306 -4.86 -12.90 9.09
CA MET A 306 -5.98 -13.76 9.45
C MET A 306 -7.33 -13.04 9.34
N GLU A 307 -7.42 -11.75 9.65
CA GLU A 307 -8.59 -10.92 9.42
C GLU A 307 -9.00 -10.96 7.94
N MET A 308 -8.05 -10.71 7.03
CA MET A 308 -8.29 -10.78 5.60
C MET A 308 -8.64 -12.20 5.13
N TRP A 309 -7.95 -13.20 5.67
CA TRP A 309 -8.22 -14.61 5.38
C TRP A 309 -9.66 -15.00 5.71
N HIS A 310 -10.11 -14.74 6.93
CA HIS A 310 -11.45 -15.09 7.37
C HIS A 310 -12.55 -14.26 6.69
N THR A 311 -12.25 -13.04 6.26
CA THR A 311 -13.21 -12.24 5.50
C THR A 311 -13.59 -12.88 4.16
N PHE A 312 -12.62 -13.50 3.47
CA PHE A 312 -12.84 -14.00 2.10
C PHE A 312 -12.88 -15.53 1.99
N ARG A 313 -12.50 -16.24 3.06
CA ARG A 313 -12.54 -17.69 3.11
C ARG A 313 -13.12 -18.14 4.44
N ASP A 314 -14.30 -17.68 4.76
CA ASP A 314 -15.03 -18.09 5.96
C ASP A 314 -15.59 -19.50 5.73
N THR A 315 -14.78 -20.51 5.98
CA THR A 315 -15.21 -21.91 6.01
C THR A 315 -15.08 -22.51 7.39
N ASP A 316 -14.46 -21.80 8.37
CA ASP A 316 -14.12 -22.44 9.61
C ASP A 316 -14.47 -21.62 10.85
N ALA A 317 -14.99 -22.37 11.77
CA ALA A 317 -15.25 -22.13 13.16
C ALA A 317 -14.24 -21.16 13.83
N LYS A 318 -14.70 -20.53 14.88
CA LYS A 318 -13.98 -19.75 15.90
C LYS A 318 -12.52 -19.39 15.59
N VAL A 319 -12.27 -18.09 15.43
CA VAL A 319 -10.91 -17.55 15.38
C VAL A 319 -10.20 -17.89 16.69
N ASP A 320 -9.20 -18.75 16.58
CA ASP A 320 -8.31 -19.12 17.67
C ASP A 320 -6.93 -18.48 17.42
N MET A 321 -6.75 -17.25 17.89
CA MET A 321 -5.48 -16.55 17.75
C MET A 321 -4.40 -17.09 18.70
N GLU A 322 -4.80 -17.77 19.77
CA GLU A 322 -3.84 -18.41 20.69
C GLU A 322 -2.96 -19.40 19.94
N LYS A 323 -3.54 -20.15 19.00
CA LYS A 323 -2.81 -21.08 18.12
C LYS A 323 -1.65 -20.42 17.35
N TYR A 324 -1.73 -19.13 17.11
CA TYR A 324 -0.74 -18.39 16.31
C TYR A 324 0.14 -17.46 17.16
N SER A 325 0.06 -17.58 18.50
CA SER A 325 0.83 -16.74 19.41
C SER A 325 2.34 -16.94 19.25
N PRO A 326 3.13 -15.85 19.18
CA PRO A 326 4.59 -15.91 19.09
C PRO A 326 5.24 -16.72 20.23
N SER A 327 4.65 -16.67 21.43
CA SER A 327 5.16 -17.37 22.62
C SER A 327 5.07 -18.89 22.55
N LEU A 328 4.22 -19.45 21.66
CA LEU A 328 4.09 -20.89 21.50
C LEU A 328 5.27 -21.51 20.75
N TYR A 329 5.87 -20.77 19.82
CA TYR A 329 6.78 -21.34 18.83
C TYR A 329 8.16 -20.67 18.81
N GLY A 330 8.31 -19.53 19.47
CA GLY A 330 9.57 -18.79 19.51
C GLY A 330 10.16 -18.67 20.91
N PRO A 331 11.48 -18.42 21.00
CA PRO A 331 12.11 -18.03 22.25
C PRO A 331 11.63 -16.63 22.67
N GLU A 332 11.95 -16.25 23.90
CA GLU A 332 11.89 -14.84 24.29
C GLU A 332 12.93 -14.04 23.50
N TYR A 333 12.49 -12.90 22.96
CA TYR A 333 13.34 -12.00 22.20
C TYR A 333 13.67 -10.75 23.00
N HIS A 334 14.88 -10.23 22.79
CA HIS A 334 15.31 -9.00 23.45
C HIS A 334 14.53 -7.80 22.88
N SER A 335 14.25 -6.85 23.79
CA SER A 335 13.63 -5.60 23.38
C SER A 335 14.56 -4.77 22.49
N ASP A 336 14.09 -4.35 21.33
CA ASP A 336 14.73 -3.39 20.44
C ASP A 336 13.84 -2.15 20.29
N GLY A 337 13.54 -1.51 21.43
CA GLY A 337 12.62 -0.37 21.48
C GLY A 337 11.15 -0.75 21.48
N PHE A 338 10.31 0.11 20.89
CA PHE A 338 8.86 -0.07 20.81
C PHE A 338 8.44 -0.24 19.36
N ILE A 339 7.72 -1.33 19.09
CA ILE A 339 7.40 -1.78 17.74
C ILE A 339 5.89 -1.96 17.61
N GLN A 340 5.28 -1.30 16.62
CA GLN A 340 3.86 -1.36 16.36
C GLN A 340 3.59 -1.55 14.85
N PRO A 341 3.48 -2.78 14.36
CA PRO A 341 2.89 -3.02 13.06
C PRO A 341 1.42 -2.60 13.07
N PHE A 342 0.99 -1.87 12.03
CA PHE A 342 -0.38 -1.40 11.88
C PHE A 342 -0.82 -1.50 10.42
N TYR A 343 -2.14 -1.52 10.20
CA TYR A 343 -2.69 -1.43 8.87
C TYR A 343 -3.63 -0.23 8.72
N ASP A 344 -3.88 0.12 7.48
CA ASP A 344 -4.88 1.09 7.08
C ASP A 344 -5.90 0.43 6.15
N SER A 345 -7.16 0.79 6.29
CA SER A 345 -8.26 0.24 5.53
C SER A 345 -9.04 1.35 4.83
N PRO A 346 -9.33 1.22 3.54
CA PRO A 346 -10.15 2.20 2.84
C PRO A 346 -11.65 2.10 3.19
N LEU A 347 -12.02 1.25 4.13
CA LEU A 347 -13.42 0.87 4.41
C LEU A 347 -14.00 1.52 5.66
N ASP A 348 -13.16 2.00 6.53
CA ASP A 348 -13.56 2.86 7.63
C ASP A 348 -13.42 4.33 7.22
N ASP A 349 -13.92 5.24 8.04
CA ASP A 349 -13.87 6.67 7.76
C ASP A 349 -12.59 7.29 8.36
N GLU A 350 -11.54 6.47 8.60
CA GLU A 350 -10.26 6.87 9.19
C GLU A 350 -9.13 6.68 8.17
N THR A 351 -8.15 7.58 8.17
CA THR A 351 -6.96 7.53 7.31
C THR A 351 -5.71 7.40 8.16
N ILE A 352 -5.54 6.21 8.75
CA ILE A 352 -4.53 5.96 9.77
C ILE A 352 -3.13 6.27 9.24
N SER A 353 -2.80 5.79 8.05
CA SER A 353 -1.49 5.99 7.43
C SER A 353 -1.16 7.47 7.21
N ALA A 354 -2.12 8.24 6.68
CA ALA A 354 -1.93 9.66 6.44
C ALA A 354 -1.75 10.43 7.76
N ASN A 355 -2.53 10.08 8.78
CA ASN A 355 -2.46 10.71 10.09
C ASN A 355 -1.14 10.38 10.82
N VAL A 356 -0.70 9.12 10.81
CA VAL A 356 0.60 8.71 11.38
C VAL A 356 1.76 9.47 10.71
N TYR A 357 1.76 9.55 9.38
CA TYR A 357 2.79 10.28 8.66
C TYR A 357 2.77 11.79 8.95
N ALA A 358 1.57 12.38 9.01
CA ALA A 358 1.42 13.79 9.36
C ALA A 358 1.89 14.06 10.80
N ASP A 359 1.58 13.17 11.74
CA ASP A 359 2.02 13.31 13.14
C ASP A 359 3.54 13.19 13.29
N ILE A 360 4.19 12.27 12.58
CA ILE A 360 5.66 12.18 12.56
C ILE A 360 6.26 13.50 12.07
N VAL A 361 5.77 14.05 10.95
CA VAL A 361 6.24 15.33 10.39
C VAL A 361 5.99 16.50 11.34
N ASN A 362 4.81 16.53 11.99
CA ASN A 362 4.45 17.58 12.94
C ASN A 362 5.24 17.50 14.24
N CYS A 363 5.62 16.30 14.67
CA CYS A 363 6.41 16.07 15.89
C CYS A 363 7.92 16.24 15.68
N ALA A 364 8.40 16.23 14.42
CA ALA A 364 9.81 16.36 14.10
C ALA A 364 10.40 17.68 14.62
N GLN A 365 11.59 17.60 15.23
CA GLN A 365 12.32 18.72 15.82
C GLN A 365 13.57 19.07 15.03
N ASP A 366 14.38 18.06 14.69
CA ASP A 366 15.66 18.24 14.02
C ASP A 366 15.57 17.90 12.53
N TYR A 367 15.02 16.72 12.20
CA TYR A 367 14.90 16.28 10.81
C TYR A 367 13.78 15.26 10.58
N VAL A 368 13.31 15.18 9.34
CA VAL A 368 12.53 14.05 8.82
C VAL A 368 12.97 13.73 7.39
N TYR A 369 13.38 12.47 7.15
CA TYR A 369 13.78 11.97 5.84
C TYR A 369 12.77 10.93 5.35
N ILE A 370 12.43 11.00 4.06
CA ILE A 370 11.32 10.26 3.48
C ILE A 370 11.78 9.58 2.18
N PHE A 371 11.50 8.28 2.04
CA PHE A 371 11.51 7.60 0.74
C PHE A 371 10.08 7.40 0.25
N THR A 372 9.83 7.71 -1.01
CA THR A 372 8.55 7.38 -1.67
C THR A 372 8.72 7.28 -3.18
N PRO A 373 8.14 6.24 -3.83
CA PRO A 373 8.18 6.14 -5.28
C PRO A 373 7.28 7.16 -5.98
N TYR A 374 6.24 7.62 -5.29
CA TYR A 374 5.26 8.56 -5.82
C TYR A 374 5.00 9.66 -4.81
N LEU A 375 5.13 10.92 -5.25
CA LEU A 375 4.92 12.11 -4.43
C LEU A 375 3.71 12.89 -4.98
N ILE A 376 2.52 12.42 -4.64
CA ILE A 376 1.24 13.00 -5.08
C ILE A 376 0.43 13.37 -3.85
N LEU A 377 0.79 14.50 -3.26
CA LEU A 377 0.33 14.93 -1.95
C LEU A 377 -1.05 15.57 -2.01
N ASP A 378 -1.87 15.30 -1.01
CA ASP A 378 -2.99 16.15 -0.66
C ASP A 378 -2.52 17.43 0.04
N ASP A 379 -3.44 18.37 0.27
CA ASP A 379 -3.08 19.65 0.88
C ASP A 379 -2.67 19.50 2.35
N THR A 380 -3.18 18.52 3.08
CA THR A 380 -2.85 18.28 4.48
C THR A 380 -1.39 17.88 4.64
N MET A 381 -0.97 16.82 3.92
CA MET A 381 0.42 16.34 3.96
C MET A 381 1.40 17.38 3.40
N LYS A 382 1.04 18.04 2.29
CA LYS A 382 1.85 19.12 1.71
C LYS A 382 2.08 20.24 2.72
N ASN A 383 1.03 20.68 3.42
CA ASN A 383 1.12 21.74 4.42
C ASN A 383 1.94 21.31 5.63
N ALA A 384 1.81 20.06 6.10
CA ALA A 384 2.63 19.53 7.19
C ALA A 384 4.14 19.58 6.84
N LEU A 385 4.53 19.07 5.66
CA LEU A 385 5.91 19.09 5.18
C LEU A 385 6.46 20.53 5.02
N CYS A 386 5.67 21.41 4.41
CA CYS A 386 6.05 22.82 4.25
C CYS A 386 6.20 23.53 5.60
N LEU A 387 5.31 23.28 6.55
CA LEU A 387 5.37 23.89 7.88
C LEU A 387 6.56 23.38 8.68
N ALA A 388 6.85 22.08 8.63
CA ALA A 388 8.03 21.50 9.27
C ALA A 388 9.31 22.17 8.76
N ALA A 389 9.50 22.26 7.44
CA ALA A 389 10.66 22.93 6.85
C ALA A 389 10.75 24.42 7.25
N LYS A 390 9.63 25.15 7.27
CA LYS A 390 9.61 26.56 7.70
C LYS A 390 9.89 26.76 9.18
N ARG A 391 9.65 25.73 10.02
CA ARG A 391 10.04 25.73 11.43
C ARG A 391 11.54 25.47 11.65
N GLY A 392 12.29 25.15 10.59
CA GLY A 392 13.70 24.83 10.67
C GLY A 392 14.04 23.34 10.71
N VAL A 393 13.04 22.46 10.58
CA VAL A 393 13.25 21.01 10.49
C VAL A 393 13.90 20.68 9.12
N ASP A 394 14.96 19.88 9.10
CA ASP A 394 15.59 19.40 7.85
C ASP A 394 14.71 18.32 7.20
N VAL A 395 13.81 18.74 6.32
CA VAL A 395 12.88 17.85 5.60
C VAL A 395 13.51 17.44 4.27
N ARG A 396 13.76 16.12 4.09
CA ARG A 396 14.34 15.59 2.85
C ARG A 396 13.46 14.47 2.28
N ILE A 397 13.25 14.51 0.98
CA ILE A 397 12.44 13.53 0.25
C ILE A 397 13.25 12.95 -0.90
N VAL A 398 13.33 11.62 -0.98
CA VAL A 398 13.96 10.91 -2.10
C VAL A 398 12.88 10.24 -2.94
N THR A 399 12.92 10.50 -4.24
CA THR A 399 12.02 9.95 -5.26
C THR A 399 12.83 9.25 -6.36
N PRO A 400 12.19 8.48 -7.27
CA PRO A 400 12.91 7.81 -8.35
C PRO A 400 13.64 8.78 -9.29
N GLY A 401 14.84 8.40 -9.74
CA GLY A 401 15.54 9.08 -10.84
C GLY A 401 15.12 8.53 -12.21
N ILE A 402 14.83 7.22 -12.28
CA ILE A 402 14.31 6.53 -13.48
C ILE A 402 12.89 6.05 -13.17
N PRO A 403 11.85 6.58 -13.83
CA PRO A 403 10.46 6.26 -13.49
C PRO A 403 9.97 4.94 -14.10
N ASP A 404 9.11 4.22 -13.39
CA ASP A 404 8.32 3.10 -13.90
C ASP A 404 7.11 3.57 -14.74
N LYS A 405 6.50 4.70 -14.35
CA LYS A 405 5.31 5.30 -14.97
C LYS A 405 5.53 6.78 -15.26
N LYS A 406 5.74 7.13 -16.52
CA LYS A 406 6.07 8.51 -16.94
C LYS A 406 5.04 9.56 -16.53
N ILE A 407 3.74 9.23 -16.57
CA ILE A 407 2.65 10.17 -16.19
C ILE A 407 2.69 10.43 -14.68
N ILE A 408 2.83 9.39 -13.86
CA ILE A 408 2.92 9.50 -12.40
C ILE A 408 4.18 10.27 -11.98
N TYR A 409 5.29 10.03 -12.66
CA TYR A 409 6.52 10.77 -12.41
C TYR A 409 6.39 12.27 -12.73
N ARG A 410 5.64 12.59 -13.77
CA ARG A 410 5.33 13.96 -14.10
C ARG A 410 4.48 14.65 -13.02
N LEU A 411 3.52 13.95 -12.44
CA LEU A 411 2.75 14.41 -11.27
C LEU A 411 3.64 14.57 -10.03
N THR A 412 4.54 13.64 -9.77
CA THR A 412 5.53 13.72 -8.70
C THR A 412 6.33 15.02 -8.81
N ARG A 413 6.93 15.30 -9.98
CA ARG A 413 7.71 16.52 -10.23
C ARG A 413 6.87 17.81 -10.15
N ALA A 414 5.59 17.72 -10.47
CA ALA A 414 4.67 18.86 -10.34
C ALA A 414 4.50 19.33 -8.88
N ASN A 415 4.75 18.46 -7.90
CA ASN A 415 4.69 18.78 -6.47
C ASN A 415 6.01 19.36 -5.92
N TYR A 416 7.13 19.32 -6.65
CA TYR A 416 8.43 19.77 -6.15
C TYR A 416 8.47 21.26 -5.84
N LYS A 417 8.03 22.10 -6.79
CA LYS A 417 8.19 23.55 -6.68
C LYS A 417 7.62 24.17 -5.41
N PRO A 418 6.40 23.85 -4.95
CA PRO A 418 5.89 24.37 -3.68
C PRO A 418 6.68 23.89 -2.45
N LEU A 419 7.14 22.64 -2.45
CA LEU A 419 7.96 22.07 -1.38
C LEU A 419 9.34 22.74 -1.31
N LEU A 420 10.04 22.86 -2.44
CA LEU A 420 11.33 23.54 -2.54
C LEU A 420 11.25 25.01 -2.07
N LYS A 421 10.16 25.73 -2.42
CA LYS A 421 9.92 27.11 -1.94
C LYS A 421 9.74 27.19 -0.41
N ALA A 422 9.29 26.11 0.22
CA ALA A 422 9.14 26.05 1.66
C ALA A 422 10.43 25.64 2.40
N GLY A 423 11.48 25.22 1.68
CA GLY A 423 12.74 24.77 2.24
C GLY A 423 12.89 23.24 2.31
N VAL A 424 11.93 22.48 1.80
CA VAL A 424 12.07 21.02 1.68
C VAL A 424 13.12 20.69 0.63
N ARG A 425 14.04 19.77 0.94
CA ARG A 425 15.07 19.29 0.02
C ARG A 425 14.59 18.03 -0.69
N ILE A 426 14.77 17.99 -2.01
CA ILE A 426 14.28 16.89 -2.85
C ILE A 426 15.44 16.25 -3.60
N TYR A 427 15.48 14.94 -3.60
CA TYR A 427 16.50 14.12 -4.22
C TYR A 427 15.87 13.14 -5.20
N GLU A 428 16.45 12.98 -6.40
CA GLU A 428 16.09 11.93 -7.35
C GLU A 428 17.18 10.86 -7.37
N TYR A 429 16.83 9.63 -7.00
CA TYR A 429 17.75 8.49 -6.94
C TYR A 429 18.25 8.10 -8.33
N THR A 430 19.47 8.53 -8.67
CA THR A 430 20.01 8.40 -10.04
C THR A 430 20.37 6.98 -10.47
N PRO A 431 20.75 6.04 -9.59
CA PRO A 431 21.06 4.67 -10.00
C PRO A 431 19.85 3.92 -10.56
N GLY A 432 18.62 4.35 -10.27
CA GLY A 432 17.44 3.64 -10.75
C GLY A 432 16.11 4.08 -10.17
N PHE A 433 15.27 3.08 -9.89
CA PHE A 433 13.93 3.27 -9.34
C PHE A 433 13.93 2.97 -7.83
N ILE A 434 13.66 3.99 -7.01
CA ILE A 434 13.40 3.80 -5.59
C ILE A 434 11.91 3.49 -5.37
N HIS A 435 11.63 2.30 -4.87
CA HIS A 435 10.27 1.85 -4.52
C HIS A 435 10.05 1.79 -3.00
N ALA A 436 11.04 2.13 -2.21
CA ALA A 436 10.97 2.17 -0.75
C ALA A 436 9.94 3.19 -0.25
N LYS A 437 9.26 2.85 0.85
CA LYS A 437 8.33 3.71 1.56
C LYS A 437 8.74 3.70 3.03
N SER A 438 9.37 4.79 3.44
CA SER A 438 9.84 4.90 4.81
C SER A 438 9.95 6.34 5.26
N PHE A 439 9.81 6.53 6.57
CA PHE A 439 10.05 7.77 7.28
C PHE A 439 11.07 7.52 8.39
N VAL A 440 11.98 8.45 8.59
CA VAL A 440 12.86 8.46 9.76
C VAL A 440 12.95 9.88 10.31
N SER A 441 12.84 10.04 11.63
CA SER A 441 12.84 11.34 12.31
C SER A 441 13.63 11.28 13.61
N ASP A 442 14.46 12.30 13.82
CA ASP A 442 15.10 12.66 15.09
C ASP A 442 15.85 11.50 15.79
N ASP A 443 16.41 10.57 15.04
CA ASP A 443 17.13 9.37 15.53
C ASP A 443 16.26 8.40 16.37
N LYS A 444 14.96 8.60 16.44
CA LYS A 444 14.07 7.88 17.37
C LYS A 444 12.89 7.21 16.73
N ILE A 445 12.30 7.84 15.72
CA ILE A 445 11.07 7.35 15.07
C ILE A 445 11.43 6.84 13.68
N GLY A 446 10.95 5.65 13.34
CA GLY A 446 11.01 5.10 12.00
C GLY A 446 9.69 4.45 11.60
N VAL A 447 9.32 4.54 10.33
CA VAL A 447 8.25 3.75 9.73
C VAL A 447 8.78 3.13 8.44
N VAL A 448 8.55 1.84 8.27
CA VAL A 448 8.81 1.11 7.02
C VAL A 448 7.56 0.29 6.70
N GLY A 449 7.13 0.32 5.44
CA GLY A 449 5.92 -0.42 5.06
C GLY A 449 5.61 -0.35 3.57
N THR A 450 4.33 -0.42 3.29
CA THR A 450 3.81 -0.48 1.92
C THR A 450 3.26 0.85 1.43
N ILE A 451 3.11 1.85 2.32
CA ILE A 451 2.33 3.07 2.17
C ILE A 451 3.08 4.13 1.37
N ASN A 452 2.67 4.40 0.13
CA ASN A 452 3.21 5.51 -0.67
C ASN A 452 2.61 6.86 -0.24
N LEU A 453 3.28 7.96 -0.61
CA LEU A 453 2.72 9.30 -0.53
C LEU A 453 1.90 9.66 -1.78
N ASP A 454 0.86 8.86 -2.05
CA ASP A 454 -0.11 9.09 -3.12
C ASP A 454 -1.55 8.82 -2.67
N TYR A 455 -2.53 9.30 -3.45
CA TYR A 455 -3.95 9.18 -3.08
C TYR A 455 -4.43 7.73 -2.99
N ARG A 456 -3.87 6.81 -3.78
CA ARG A 456 -4.29 5.40 -3.74
C ARG A 456 -3.88 4.74 -2.45
N SER A 457 -2.63 4.90 -2.07
CA SER A 457 -2.12 4.33 -0.82
C SER A 457 -2.78 4.95 0.40
N LEU A 458 -2.97 6.28 0.42
CA LEU A 458 -3.48 6.97 1.60
C LEU A 458 -5.00 6.88 1.78
N PHE A 459 -5.78 6.53 0.72
CA PHE A 459 -7.24 6.64 0.78
C PHE A 459 -8.02 5.48 0.15
N LEU A 460 -7.38 4.57 -0.62
CA LEU A 460 -8.10 3.57 -1.42
C LEU A 460 -7.60 2.14 -1.24
N HIS A 461 -6.39 1.93 -0.77
CA HIS A 461 -5.79 0.61 -0.63
C HIS A 461 -5.79 0.13 0.82
N PHE A 462 -5.78 -1.21 1.01
CA PHE A 462 -5.32 -1.80 2.25
C PHE A 462 -3.80 -1.71 2.26
N GLU A 463 -3.26 -1.06 3.26
CA GLU A 463 -1.82 -0.83 3.44
C GLU A 463 -1.39 -1.29 4.81
N CYS A 464 -0.09 -1.53 5.01
CA CYS A 464 0.47 -1.78 6.33
C CYS A 464 1.84 -1.12 6.48
N GLY A 465 2.16 -0.81 7.72
CA GLY A 465 3.45 -0.26 8.11
C GLY A 465 3.86 -0.74 9.49
N THR A 466 5.13 -0.60 9.81
CA THR A 466 5.65 -0.86 11.14
C THR A 466 6.25 0.43 11.69
N LEU A 467 5.61 0.99 12.72
CA LEU A 467 6.10 2.11 13.49
C LEU A 467 7.12 1.60 14.51
N MET A 468 8.27 2.23 14.57
CA MET A 468 9.38 1.91 15.48
C MET A 468 9.77 3.16 16.28
N TYR A 469 10.00 3.00 17.58
CA TYR A 469 10.53 4.04 18.44
C TYR A 469 11.68 3.52 19.29
N GLY A 470 12.84 4.16 19.17
CA GLY A 470 14.04 3.82 19.93
C GLY A 470 14.66 2.46 19.56
N SER A 471 14.33 1.92 18.39
CA SER A 471 14.91 0.68 17.84
C SER A 471 16.23 0.95 17.14
N SER A 472 17.17 0.00 17.19
CA SER A 472 18.42 0.03 16.45
C SER A 472 18.22 0.06 14.93
N ALA A 473 17.08 -0.44 14.46
CA ALA A 473 16.68 -0.37 13.05
C ALA A 473 16.47 1.07 12.56
N VAL A 474 16.13 2.02 13.45
CA VAL A 474 15.97 3.44 13.12
C VAL A 474 17.31 4.06 12.71
N GLU A 475 18.40 3.70 13.39
CA GLU A 475 19.75 4.15 13.02
C GLU A 475 20.16 3.59 11.64
N SER A 476 19.90 2.30 11.42
CA SER A 476 20.17 1.64 10.13
C SER A 476 19.36 2.29 8.99
N LEU A 477 18.10 2.61 9.24
CA LEU A 477 17.22 3.32 8.33
C LEU A 477 17.73 4.72 7.99
N LYS A 478 18.15 5.51 9.01
CA LYS A 478 18.77 6.83 8.81
C LYS A 478 20.02 6.75 7.94
N LYS A 479 20.92 5.81 8.26
CA LYS A 479 22.15 5.60 7.49
C LYS A 479 21.87 5.30 6.03
N ASP A 480 20.86 4.46 5.76
CA ASP A 480 20.44 4.14 4.40
C ASP A 480 19.86 5.37 3.68
N HIS A 481 19.06 6.21 4.36
CA HIS A 481 18.56 7.47 3.79
C HIS A 481 19.71 8.38 3.37
N ILE A 482 20.72 8.58 4.23
CA ILE A 482 21.90 9.41 3.95
C ILE A 482 22.66 8.84 2.76
N THR A 483 23.02 7.56 2.79
CA THR A 483 23.76 6.89 1.71
C THR A 483 23.02 6.97 0.38
N THR A 484 21.69 6.88 0.39
CA THR A 484 20.85 6.98 -0.81
C THR A 484 20.82 8.41 -1.35
N MET A 485 20.76 9.41 -0.47
CA MET A 485 20.85 10.83 -0.87
C MET A 485 22.20 11.16 -1.51
N ASP A 486 23.31 10.61 -0.99
CA ASP A 486 24.66 10.78 -1.56
C ASP A 486 24.77 10.22 -3.00
N GLN A 487 23.93 9.21 -3.34
CA GLN A 487 23.83 8.63 -4.68
C GLN A 487 22.77 9.32 -5.55
N SER A 488 22.11 10.33 -5.04
CA SER A 488 20.97 10.99 -5.68
C SER A 488 21.33 12.38 -6.16
N ARG A 489 20.61 12.83 -7.17
CA ARG A 489 20.71 14.23 -7.64
C ARG A 489 19.78 15.11 -6.82
N GLU A 490 20.31 16.14 -6.20
CA GLU A 490 19.49 17.14 -5.52
C GLU A 490 18.79 18.06 -6.55
N ILE A 491 17.49 18.22 -6.38
CA ILE A 491 16.66 19.12 -7.17
C ILE A 491 16.48 20.41 -6.38
N THR A 492 16.82 21.54 -7.02
CA THR A 492 16.75 22.88 -6.43
C THR A 492 15.84 23.80 -7.24
N LEU A 493 15.53 24.98 -6.72
CA LEU A 493 14.77 25.99 -7.48
C LEU A 493 15.51 26.47 -8.74
N ASP A 494 16.84 26.37 -8.75
CA ASP A 494 17.67 26.82 -9.88
C ASP A 494 17.67 25.78 -11.00
N ASN A 495 17.74 24.48 -10.67
CA ASN A 495 17.85 23.41 -11.67
C ASN A 495 16.52 22.70 -12.00
N ILE A 496 15.44 22.93 -11.27
CA ILE A 496 14.15 22.23 -11.50
C ILE A 496 13.65 22.42 -12.94
N ARG A 497 13.95 23.56 -13.57
CA ARG A 497 13.50 23.84 -14.94
C ARG A 497 14.15 22.92 -15.97
N ASP A 498 15.33 22.37 -15.70
CA ASP A 498 16.02 21.43 -16.60
C ASP A 498 15.28 20.08 -16.67
N TYR A 499 14.47 19.78 -15.65
CA TYR A 499 13.80 18.51 -15.48
C TYR A 499 12.28 18.58 -15.60
N TYR A 500 11.70 19.76 -15.33
CA TYR A 500 10.26 19.96 -15.32
C TYR A 500 9.85 21.39 -15.65
N HIS A 501 9.16 21.59 -16.78
CA HIS A 501 8.75 22.92 -17.23
C HIS A 501 7.34 23.35 -16.81
N GLY A 502 6.51 22.43 -16.34
CA GLY A 502 5.11 22.71 -15.98
C GLY A 502 4.27 23.20 -17.17
N THR A 503 3.27 22.45 -17.54
CA THR A 503 2.39 22.78 -18.68
C THR A 503 0.93 22.83 -18.24
N MET A 504 0.04 23.31 -19.13
CA MET A 504 -1.40 23.21 -18.92
C MET A 504 -1.86 21.75 -18.77
N PHE A 505 -1.18 20.81 -19.43
CA PHE A 505 -1.41 19.39 -19.27
C PHE A 505 -1.13 18.90 -17.83
N ASP A 506 -0.11 19.45 -17.17
CA ASP A 506 0.19 19.10 -15.77
C ASP A 506 -0.88 19.66 -14.80
N ALA A 507 -1.47 20.81 -15.13
CA ALA A 507 -2.60 21.33 -14.37
C ALA A 507 -3.82 20.38 -14.49
N LEU A 508 -4.09 19.87 -15.69
CA LEU A 508 -5.15 18.88 -15.91
C LEU A 508 -4.83 17.56 -15.18
N LEU A 509 -3.59 17.07 -15.25
CA LEU A 509 -3.16 15.88 -14.53
C LEU A 509 -3.33 16.03 -13.01
N ARG A 510 -3.05 17.22 -12.45
CA ARG A 510 -3.30 17.48 -11.03
C ARG A 510 -4.77 17.41 -10.65
N VAL A 511 -5.67 17.86 -11.52
CA VAL A 511 -7.11 17.75 -11.27
C VAL A 511 -7.54 16.28 -11.18
N ILE A 512 -7.03 15.42 -12.06
CA ILE A 512 -7.41 14.00 -12.09
C ILE A 512 -6.54 13.11 -11.17
N ALA A 513 -5.49 13.66 -10.55
CA ALA A 513 -4.57 12.92 -9.68
C ALA A 513 -5.26 12.08 -8.58
N PRO A 514 -6.35 12.55 -7.92
CA PRO A 514 -7.08 11.74 -6.94
C PRO A 514 -7.75 10.48 -7.51
N LEU A 515 -7.87 10.36 -8.83
CA LEU A 515 -8.44 9.20 -9.52
C LEU A 515 -7.37 8.25 -10.08
N LEU A 516 -6.10 8.70 -10.15
CA LEU A 516 -4.95 7.94 -10.65
C LEU A 516 -4.31 7.13 -9.54
#